data_9b135de6cf887a06dc977582e3f34648
#
_entry.id   9b135de6cf887a06dc977582e3f34648
#
_cell.length_a   1.000
_cell.length_b   1.000
_cell.length_c   1.000
_cell.angle_alpha   90.00
_cell.angle_beta   90.00
_cell.angle_gamma   90.00
#
_symmetry.space_group_name_H-M   'P 1'
#
loop_
_entity.id
_entity.type
_entity.pdbx_description
1 polymer ?
#
loop_
_entity_poly.entity_id
_entity_poly.type
_entity_poly.pdbx_seq_one_letter_code
_entity_poly.pdbx_strand_id
1 'polypeptide(L)'
;MEKLKERLALAERAVSKLEELASKDEWTEVERDAMIQRFEFSYEILWKCAKDYLRVFEDIDAASPRRVIRECQRIGILSAEQTEMALRMSGDRNLTTHTYDEEFAVELSARMKDYGKLLRTWLEKIRFDMP
;
A
#
# COMPACT_ATOMS: atom_id res chain seq x y z
N MET A 1 14.15 0.99 15.28
CA MET A 1 13.64 -0.40 15.35
C MET A 1 12.25 -0.49 15.99
N GLU A 2 12.08 0.04 17.18
CA GLU A 2 10.76 0.03 17.85
C GLU A 2 9.70 0.76 17.06
N LYS A 3 10.03 1.91 16.49
CA LYS A 3 9.11 2.70 15.68
C LYS A 3 8.68 1.92 14.43
N LEU A 4 9.60 1.19 13.81
CA LEU A 4 9.29 0.35 12.65
C LEU A 4 8.35 -0.78 13.04
N LYS A 5 8.60 -1.44 14.17
CA LYS A 5 7.73 -2.51 14.66
C LYS A 5 6.31 -2.02 14.95
N GLU A 6 6.19 -0.84 15.54
CA GLU A 6 4.89 -0.21 15.79
C GLU A 6 4.14 0.07 14.49
N ARG A 7 4.85 0.61 13.49
CA ARG A 7 4.26 0.89 12.18
C ARG A 7 3.85 -0.38 11.45
N LEU A 8 4.66 -1.44 11.57
CA LEU A 8 4.31 -2.72 10.97
C LEU A 8 3.02 -3.30 11.57
N ALA A 9 2.84 -3.17 12.88
CA ALA A 9 1.60 -3.61 13.53
C ALA A 9 0.40 -2.81 13.04
N LEU A 10 0.56 -1.50 12.87
CA LEU A 10 -0.49 -0.64 12.31
C LEU A 10 -0.80 -1.01 10.86
N ALA A 11 0.24 -1.28 10.07
CA ALA A 11 0.10 -1.68 8.68
C ALA A 11 -0.66 -2.99 8.56
N GLU A 12 -0.36 -3.96 9.43
CA GLU A 12 -1.08 -5.24 9.45
C GLU A 12 -2.58 -5.02 9.67
N ARG A 13 -2.94 -4.19 10.63
CA ARG A 13 -4.35 -3.90 10.89
C ARG A 13 -5.01 -3.17 9.74
N ALA A 14 -4.32 -2.21 9.14
CA ALA A 14 -4.86 -1.44 8.02
C ALA A 14 -5.09 -2.31 6.80
N VAL A 15 -4.11 -3.15 6.44
CA VAL A 15 -4.21 -4.04 5.29
C VAL A 15 -5.31 -5.08 5.51
N SER A 16 -5.41 -5.64 6.72
CA SER A 16 -6.47 -6.61 7.04
C SER A 16 -7.86 -6.00 6.88
N LYS A 17 -8.05 -4.75 7.29
CA LYS A 17 -9.33 -4.06 7.12
C LYS A 17 -9.65 -3.80 5.64
N LEU A 18 -8.64 -3.45 4.86
CA LEU A 18 -8.83 -3.30 3.42
C LEU A 18 -9.25 -4.63 2.80
N GLU A 19 -8.57 -5.71 3.16
CA GLU A 19 -8.86 -7.04 2.64
C GLU A 19 -10.29 -7.50 2.93
N GLU A 20 -10.86 -7.13 4.08
CA GLU A 20 -12.24 -7.46 4.42
C GLU A 20 -13.22 -6.98 3.34
N LEU A 21 -13.02 -5.79 2.80
CA LEU A 21 -13.87 -5.24 1.75
C LEU A 21 -13.38 -5.62 0.36
N ALA A 22 -12.09 -5.59 0.12
CA ALA A 22 -11.52 -5.87 -1.21
C ALA A 22 -11.80 -7.31 -1.67
N SER A 23 -12.02 -8.25 -0.76
CA SER A 23 -12.32 -9.64 -1.08
C SER A 23 -13.77 -9.85 -1.54
N LYS A 24 -14.65 -8.86 -1.37
CA LYS A 24 -16.04 -8.97 -1.80
C LYS A 24 -16.12 -8.80 -3.32
N ASP A 25 -17.15 -9.37 -3.93
CA ASP A 25 -17.36 -9.28 -5.38
C ASP A 25 -18.13 -8.01 -5.75
N GLU A 26 -18.95 -7.52 -4.85
CA GLU A 26 -19.76 -6.33 -5.08
C GLU A 26 -19.76 -5.45 -3.83
N TRP A 27 -19.92 -4.15 -4.03
CA TRP A 27 -19.93 -3.17 -2.94
C TRP A 27 -21.11 -2.23 -3.07
N THR A 28 -21.71 -1.89 -1.92
CA THR A 28 -22.61 -0.73 -1.86
C THR A 28 -21.76 0.54 -1.98
N GLU A 29 -22.39 1.66 -2.21
CA GLU A 29 -21.70 2.95 -2.26
C GLU A 29 -20.94 3.23 -0.95
N VAL A 30 -21.58 2.95 0.19
CA VAL A 30 -20.95 3.14 1.51
C VAL A 30 -19.73 2.22 1.67
N GLU A 31 -19.84 0.96 1.27
CA GLU A 31 -18.72 0.02 1.33
C GLU A 31 -17.59 0.45 0.42
N ARG A 32 -17.91 0.95 -0.78
CA ARG A 32 -16.91 1.43 -1.73
C ARG A 32 -16.14 2.60 -1.14
N ASP A 33 -16.85 3.56 -0.54
CA ASP A 33 -16.21 4.73 0.07
C ASP A 33 -15.32 4.31 1.24
N ALA A 34 -15.79 3.40 2.08
CA ALA A 34 -15.01 2.86 3.19
C ALA A 34 -13.77 2.11 2.69
N MET A 35 -13.90 1.34 1.63
CA MET A 35 -12.79 0.58 1.04
C MET A 35 -11.70 1.51 0.52
N ILE A 36 -12.09 2.58 -0.16
CA ILE A 36 -11.13 3.56 -0.69
C ILE A 36 -10.38 4.24 0.47
N GLN A 37 -11.08 4.60 1.55
CA GLN A 37 -10.44 5.18 2.73
C GLN A 37 -9.47 4.19 3.38
N ARG A 38 -9.84 2.92 3.49
CA ARG A 38 -8.95 1.87 4.01
C ARG A 38 -7.73 1.68 3.12
N PHE A 39 -7.89 1.82 1.81
CA PHE A 39 -6.78 1.81 0.88
C PHE A 39 -5.82 2.98 1.14
N GLU A 40 -6.35 4.18 1.31
CA GLU A 40 -5.52 5.35 1.62
C GLU A 40 -4.67 5.13 2.87
N PHE A 41 -5.28 4.64 3.94
CA PHE A 41 -4.57 4.36 5.20
C PHE A 41 -3.51 3.28 5.03
N SER A 42 -3.85 2.19 4.34
CA SER A 42 -2.93 1.08 4.12
C SER A 42 -1.72 1.51 3.32
N TYR A 43 -1.95 2.25 2.25
CA TYR A 43 -0.86 2.76 1.42
C TYR A 43 0.06 3.69 2.21
N GLU A 44 -0.52 4.65 2.94
CA GLU A 44 0.26 5.63 3.69
C GLU A 44 1.15 4.97 4.75
N ILE A 45 0.59 4.05 5.53
CA ILE A 45 1.37 3.42 6.59
C ILE A 45 2.43 2.48 6.00
N LEU A 46 2.11 1.80 4.90
CA LEU A 46 3.02 0.79 4.34
C LEU A 46 4.23 1.41 3.66
N TRP A 47 4.05 2.48 2.85
CA TRP A 47 5.23 3.09 2.25
C TRP A 47 6.14 3.74 3.32
N LYS A 48 5.56 4.20 4.43
CA LYS A 48 6.35 4.71 5.56
C LYS A 48 7.09 3.60 6.27
N CYS A 49 6.49 2.41 6.40
CA CYS A 49 7.20 1.23 6.91
C CYS A 49 8.39 0.90 6.03
N ALA A 50 8.18 0.91 4.72
CA ALA A 50 9.24 0.61 3.76
C ALA A 50 10.36 1.67 3.84
N LYS A 51 9.98 2.93 3.98
CA LYS A 51 10.94 4.03 4.16
C LYS A 51 11.80 3.80 5.41
N ASP A 52 11.17 3.45 6.52
CA ASP A 52 11.88 3.17 7.78
C ASP A 52 12.80 1.96 7.63
N TYR A 53 12.32 0.90 6.97
CA TYR A 53 13.12 -0.29 6.69
C TYR A 53 14.39 0.05 5.90
N LEU A 54 14.24 0.82 4.84
CA LEU A 54 15.37 1.23 4.00
C LEU A 54 16.41 2.02 4.81
N ARG A 55 15.95 2.92 5.66
CA ARG A 55 16.85 3.73 6.48
C ARG A 55 17.56 2.89 7.52
N VAL A 56 16.83 2.02 8.21
CA VAL A 56 17.40 1.26 9.35
C VAL A 56 18.31 0.14 8.89
N PHE A 57 17.93 -0.60 7.87
CA PHE A 57 18.62 -1.82 7.46
C PHE A 57 19.47 -1.70 6.21
N GLU A 58 19.22 -0.69 5.37
CA GLU A 58 19.93 -0.52 4.11
C GLU A 58 20.70 0.80 4.00
N ASP A 59 20.57 1.64 5.02
CA ASP A 59 21.20 2.97 5.06
C ASP A 59 20.81 3.81 3.82
N ILE A 60 19.56 3.68 3.41
CA ILE A 60 18.99 4.43 2.27
C ILE A 60 17.97 5.43 2.81
N ASP A 61 18.15 6.70 2.47
CA ASP A 61 17.22 7.76 2.83
C ASP A 61 16.42 8.16 1.60
N ALA A 62 15.24 7.57 1.43
CA ALA A 62 14.34 7.86 0.31
C ALA A 62 13.23 8.78 0.80
N ALA A 63 13.08 9.95 0.17
CA ALA A 63 12.23 11.02 0.67
C ALA A 63 10.78 10.99 0.17
N SER A 64 10.46 10.18 -0.84
CA SER A 64 9.13 10.16 -1.45
C SER A 64 8.64 8.73 -1.64
N PRO A 65 7.32 8.52 -1.75
CA PRO A 65 6.79 7.18 -2.00
C PRO A 65 7.37 6.52 -3.25
N ARG A 66 7.48 7.27 -4.34
CA ARG A 66 8.02 6.72 -5.59
C ARG A 66 9.47 6.30 -5.46
N ARG A 67 10.25 7.09 -4.74
CA ARG A 67 11.64 6.78 -4.46
C ARG A 67 11.76 5.52 -3.62
N VAL A 68 10.92 5.41 -2.57
CA VAL A 68 10.86 4.22 -1.72
C VAL A 68 10.52 2.97 -2.53
N ILE A 69 9.52 3.06 -3.41
CA ILE A 69 9.12 1.94 -4.26
C ILE A 69 10.28 1.49 -5.15
N ARG A 70 10.98 2.43 -5.79
CA ARG A 70 12.09 2.11 -6.68
C ARG A 70 13.27 1.49 -5.91
N GLU A 71 13.55 1.99 -4.71
CA GLU A 71 14.61 1.41 -3.87
C GLU A 71 14.22 0.01 -3.40
N CYS A 72 12.94 -0.25 -3.11
CA CYS A 72 12.47 -1.60 -2.77
C CYS A 72 12.68 -2.57 -3.95
N GLN A 73 12.52 -2.11 -5.17
CA GLN A 73 12.85 -2.94 -6.33
C GLN A 73 14.35 -3.22 -6.40
N ARG A 74 15.16 -2.19 -6.21
CA ARG A 74 16.61 -2.31 -6.32
C ARG A 74 17.17 -3.33 -5.35
N ILE A 75 16.64 -3.41 -4.14
CA ILE A 75 17.12 -4.36 -3.12
C ILE A 75 16.36 -5.68 -3.13
N GLY A 76 15.44 -5.89 -4.06
CA GLY A 76 14.76 -7.17 -4.26
C GLY A 76 13.50 -7.40 -3.44
N ILE A 77 13.00 -6.40 -2.72
CA ILE A 77 11.73 -6.52 -1.98
C ILE A 77 10.55 -6.56 -2.94
N LEU A 78 10.61 -5.78 -4.01
CA LEU A 78 9.59 -5.78 -5.06
C LEU A 78 10.19 -6.24 -6.37
N SER A 79 9.45 -7.06 -7.12
CA SER A 79 9.81 -7.42 -8.48
C SER A 79 9.55 -6.24 -9.42
N ALA A 80 10.02 -6.33 -10.67
CA ALA A 80 9.75 -5.31 -11.67
C ALA A 80 8.25 -5.10 -11.89
N GLU A 81 7.50 -6.21 -11.95
CA GLU A 81 6.05 -6.21 -12.14
C GLU A 81 5.33 -5.57 -10.96
N GLN A 82 5.72 -5.94 -9.75
CA GLN A 82 5.18 -5.36 -8.53
C GLN A 82 5.49 -3.88 -8.43
N THR A 83 6.67 -3.47 -8.87
CA THR A 83 7.07 -2.06 -8.87
C THR A 83 6.19 -1.24 -9.79
N GLU A 84 5.88 -1.73 -10.99
CA GLU A 84 4.97 -1.06 -11.91
C GLU A 84 3.60 -0.86 -11.29
N MET A 85 3.08 -1.91 -10.67
CA MET A 85 1.78 -1.84 -9.99
C MET A 85 1.82 -0.87 -8.81
N ALA A 86 2.90 -0.88 -8.04
CA ALA A 86 3.07 0.01 -6.88
C ALA A 86 3.14 1.48 -7.32
N LEU A 87 3.80 1.77 -8.44
CA LEU A 87 3.85 3.13 -8.98
C LEU A 87 2.48 3.59 -9.47
N ARG A 88 1.71 2.69 -10.09
CA ARG A 88 0.32 2.98 -10.49
C ARG A 88 -0.54 3.23 -9.25
N MET A 89 -0.38 2.40 -8.23
CA MET A 89 -1.08 2.54 -6.96
C MET A 89 -0.80 3.91 -6.32
N SER A 90 0.46 4.35 -6.37
CA SER A 90 0.87 5.66 -5.86
C SER A 90 0.15 6.79 -6.61
N GLY A 91 0.04 6.68 -7.94
CA GLY A 91 -0.71 7.64 -8.74
C GLY A 91 -2.19 7.65 -8.40
N ASP A 92 -2.80 6.48 -8.25
CA ASP A 92 -4.21 6.36 -7.88
C ASP A 92 -4.48 6.92 -6.49
N ARG A 93 -3.55 6.73 -5.54
CA ARG A 93 -3.68 7.31 -4.20
C ARG A 93 -3.78 8.84 -4.27
N ASN A 94 -3.02 9.46 -5.17
CA ASN A 94 -3.08 10.92 -5.33
C ASN A 94 -4.42 11.39 -5.90
N LEU A 95 -5.19 10.51 -6.51
CA LEU A 95 -6.48 10.82 -7.11
C LEU A 95 -7.68 10.46 -6.23
N THR A 96 -7.46 9.90 -5.05
CA THR A 96 -8.58 9.46 -4.18
C THR A 96 -9.46 10.61 -3.69
N THR A 97 -8.99 11.87 -3.75
CA THR A 97 -9.79 13.05 -3.44
C THR A 97 -10.88 13.30 -4.49
N HIS A 98 -10.80 12.63 -5.64
CA HIS A 98 -11.76 12.80 -6.75
C HIS A 98 -12.85 11.73 -6.76
N THR A 99 -13.06 11.02 -5.64
CA THR A 99 -14.08 9.96 -5.56
C THR A 99 -15.52 10.49 -5.52
N TYR A 100 -15.70 11.80 -5.46
CA TYR A 100 -16.99 12.42 -5.72
C TYR A 100 -17.47 12.16 -7.17
N ASP A 101 -16.54 11.87 -8.07
CA ASP A 101 -16.85 11.39 -9.42
C ASP A 101 -17.11 9.88 -9.31
N GLU A 102 -18.38 9.50 -9.43
CA GLU A 102 -18.79 8.11 -9.23
C GLU A 102 -18.15 7.14 -10.22
N GLU A 103 -17.99 7.56 -11.47
CA GLU A 103 -17.36 6.72 -12.49
C GLU A 103 -15.93 6.39 -12.11
N PHE A 104 -15.19 7.39 -11.65
CA PHE A 104 -13.82 7.17 -11.19
C PHE A 104 -13.78 6.29 -9.94
N ALA A 105 -14.70 6.49 -9.00
CA ALA A 105 -14.78 5.68 -7.78
C ALA A 105 -15.02 4.21 -8.11
N VAL A 106 -15.86 3.92 -9.09
CA VAL A 106 -16.12 2.55 -9.53
C VAL A 106 -14.88 1.94 -10.17
N GLU A 107 -14.19 2.69 -11.04
CA GLU A 107 -12.94 2.23 -11.66
C GLU A 107 -11.87 1.93 -10.61
N LEU A 108 -11.70 2.82 -9.65
CA LEU A 108 -10.72 2.66 -8.58
C LEU A 108 -11.05 1.44 -7.72
N SER A 109 -12.33 1.23 -7.40
CA SER A 109 -12.78 0.08 -6.62
C SER A 109 -12.43 -1.24 -7.28
N ALA A 110 -12.51 -1.30 -8.61
CA ALA A 110 -12.16 -2.51 -9.36
C ALA A 110 -10.67 -2.88 -9.24
N ARG A 111 -9.81 -1.94 -8.84
CA ARG A 111 -8.38 -2.17 -8.66
C ARG A 111 -8.01 -2.58 -7.23
N MET A 112 -8.96 -2.48 -6.29
CA MET A 112 -8.64 -2.68 -4.86
C MET A 112 -8.24 -4.10 -4.52
N LYS A 113 -8.77 -5.09 -5.20
CA LYS A 113 -8.39 -6.50 -4.97
C LYS A 113 -6.90 -6.70 -5.26
N ASP A 114 -6.42 -6.19 -6.39
CA ASP A 114 -5.02 -6.31 -6.78
C ASP A 114 -4.11 -5.46 -5.89
N TYR A 115 -4.55 -4.25 -5.55
CA TYR A 115 -3.78 -3.39 -4.66
C TYR A 115 -3.69 -3.97 -3.25
N GLY A 116 -4.77 -4.58 -2.77
CA GLY A 116 -4.75 -5.25 -1.48
C GLY A 116 -3.74 -6.39 -1.44
N LYS A 117 -3.68 -7.19 -2.50
CA LYS A 117 -2.70 -8.28 -2.62
C LYS A 117 -1.28 -7.74 -2.65
N LEU A 118 -1.05 -6.67 -3.41
CA LEU A 118 0.28 -6.05 -3.48
C LEU A 118 0.71 -5.52 -2.12
N LEU A 119 -0.17 -4.82 -1.43
CA LEU A 119 0.14 -4.28 -0.10
C LEU A 119 0.44 -5.40 0.89
N ARG A 120 -0.33 -6.49 0.86
CA ARG A 120 -0.08 -7.66 1.71
C ARG A 120 1.29 -8.27 1.41
N THR A 121 1.59 -8.50 0.16
CA THR A 121 2.86 -9.08 -0.27
C THR A 121 4.03 -8.19 0.14
N TRP A 122 3.91 -6.89 -0.07
CA TRP A 122 4.95 -5.92 0.29
C TRP A 122 5.20 -5.94 1.80
N LEU A 123 4.13 -5.91 2.59
CA LEU A 123 4.23 -5.97 4.05
C LEU A 123 4.94 -7.24 4.52
N GLU A 124 4.56 -8.38 3.97
CA GLU A 124 5.17 -9.66 4.35
C GLU A 124 6.64 -9.74 3.96
N LYS A 125 7.01 -9.18 2.80
CA LYS A 125 8.40 -9.15 2.36
C LYS A 125 9.26 -8.28 3.27
N ILE A 126 8.75 -7.13 3.70
CA ILE A 126 9.46 -6.28 4.66
C ILE A 126 9.70 -7.05 5.95
N ARG A 127 8.68 -7.73 6.48
CA ARG A 127 8.80 -8.53 7.70
C ARG A 127 9.79 -9.67 7.55
N PHE A 128 9.72 -10.36 6.42
CA PHE A 128 10.58 -11.51 6.16
C PHE A 128 12.05 -11.10 6.10
N ASP A 129 12.35 -9.96 5.50
CA ASP A 129 13.71 -9.48 5.30
C ASP A 129 14.29 -8.80 6.55
N MET A 130 13.48 -8.55 7.58
CA MET A 130 14.01 -7.99 8.84
C MET A 130 14.87 -9.02 9.56
N PRO A 131 16.06 -8.61 10.04
CA PRO A 131 16.94 -9.50 10.81
C PRO A 131 16.34 -9.89 12.15
#